data_71e7342e9ee3800a85d1deee3e841bd9
#
_entry.id   71e7342e9ee3800a85d1deee3e841bd9
#
_cell.length_a   1.000
_cell.length_b   1.000
_cell.length_c   1.000
_cell.angle_alpha   90.00
_cell.angle_beta   90.00
_cell.angle_gamma   90.00
#
_symmetry.space_group_name_H-M   'P 1'
#
loop_
_entity.id
_entity.type
_entity.pdbx_description
1 polymer ?
#
loop_
_entity_poly.entity_id
_entity_poly.type
_entity_poly.pdbx_seq_one_letter_code
_entity_poly.pdbx_strand_id
1 'polypeptide(L)'
;AYPAAERAVRALAEAVKYAQWRREAGEPGRVHEYDDIDESGAADRIAELLAGEDGRRGLTLRPADAHELLGRYGIPVREALPAPGPDEAVAAARTLGYPVALKTTAPHLRHRADLGGVRLDLADEEQLRRAYQELTDLFGSPAELRPVVQGMVPRGVDTVVRAVIDPAAGAVLSFGLAGAASELLGDTGHRLIPVTDREAXSLVRSIRTAPLLFGWRGSAPV
;
A
#
# COMPACT_ATOMS: atom_id res chain seq x y z
N ALA A 1 35.99 -14.56 -27.75
CA ALA A 1 35.12 -15.36 -28.64
C ALA A 1 34.06 -16.10 -27.81
N TYR A 2 32.85 -16.27 -28.38
CA TYR A 2 31.74 -16.99 -27.75
C TYR A 2 31.53 -18.33 -28.48
N PRO A 3 31.31 -19.41 -27.71
CA PRO A 3 31.22 -20.75 -28.32
C PRO A 3 29.89 -20.97 -29.08
N ALA A 4 28.92 -20.07 -28.94
CA ALA A 4 27.65 -20.21 -29.68
C ALA A 4 27.09 -18.81 -29.97
N ALA A 5 26.42 -18.67 -31.11
CA ALA A 5 25.79 -17.40 -31.52
C ALA A 5 24.81 -16.85 -30.49
N GLU A 6 24.03 -17.73 -29.86
CA GLU A 6 23.09 -17.38 -28.82
C GLU A 6 23.77 -16.66 -27.63
N ARG A 7 24.94 -17.19 -27.20
CA ARG A 7 25.69 -16.55 -26.10
C ARG A 7 26.26 -15.20 -26.51
N ALA A 8 26.70 -15.07 -27.75
CA ALA A 8 27.19 -13.80 -28.28
C ALA A 8 26.06 -12.74 -28.31
N VAL A 9 24.87 -13.15 -28.75
CA VAL A 9 23.70 -12.25 -28.80
C VAL A 9 23.30 -11.81 -27.38
N ARG A 10 23.30 -12.74 -26.43
CA ARG A 10 23.00 -12.40 -25.01
C ARG A 10 24.02 -11.38 -24.45
N ALA A 11 25.30 -11.58 -24.71
CA ALA A 11 26.33 -10.68 -24.25
C ALA A 11 26.16 -9.30 -24.91
N LEU A 12 25.86 -9.27 -26.21
CA LEU A 12 25.59 -8.01 -26.93
C LEU A 12 24.36 -7.31 -26.34
N ALA A 13 23.29 -8.05 -26.03
CA ALA A 13 22.10 -7.49 -25.41
C ALA A 13 22.42 -6.79 -24.07
N GLU A 14 23.28 -7.38 -23.25
CA GLU A 14 23.70 -6.76 -21.99
C GLU A 14 24.52 -5.50 -22.23
N ALA A 15 25.40 -5.49 -23.24
CA ALA A 15 26.15 -4.29 -23.62
C ALA A 15 25.21 -3.17 -24.10
N VAL A 16 24.18 -3.53 -24.87
CA VAL A 16 23.16 -2.57 -25.35
C VAL A 16 22.38 -1.99 -24.15
N LYS A 17 21.93 -2.83 -23.21
CA LYS A 17 21.25 -2.38 -22.00
C LYS A 17 22.13 -1.39 -21.21
N TYR A 18 23.40 -1.70 -21.05
CA TYR A 18 24.33 -0.82 -20.35
C TYR A 18 24.49 0.52 -21.08
N ALA A 19 24.61 0.49 -22.41
CA ALA A 19 24.73 1.71 -23.21
C ALA A 19 23.45 2.57 -23.13
N GLN A 20 22.29 1.92 -23.11
CA GLN A 20 21.00 2.61 -22.89
C GLN A 20 20.94 3.26 -21.52
N TRP A 21 21.27 2.50 -20.48
CA TRP A 21 21.34 3.01 -19.11
C TRP A 21 22.29 4.21 -19.00
N ARG A 22 23.46 4.15 -19.62
CA ARG A 22 24.41 5.28 -19.61
C ARG A 22 23.85 6.54 -20.27
N ARG A 23 23.08 6.39 -21.33
CA ARG A 23 22.41 7.53 -21.97
C ARG A 23 21.36 8.13 -21.06
N GLU A 24 20.54 7.26 -20.46
CA GLU A 24 19.47 7.67 -19.56
C GLU A 24 20.01 8.33 -18.29
N ALA A 25 21.15 7.85 -17.79
CA ALA A 25 21.79 8.41 -16.61
C ALA A 25 22.28 9.86 -16.84
N GLY A 26 22.49 10.25 -18.11
CA GLY A 26 22.80 11.63 -18.46
C GLY A 26 21.61 12.60 -18.33
N GLU A 27 20.40 12.05 -18.18
CA GLU A 27 19.16 12.81 -18.00
C GLU A 27 18.37 12.22 -16.82
N PRO A 28 18.82 12.47 -15.59
CA PRO A 28 18.30 11.73 -14.43
C PRO A 28 16.83 12.03 -14.08
N GLY A 29 16.23 13.03 -14.70
CA GLY A 29 14.87 13.45 -14.33
C GLY A 29 14.92 14.44 -13.15
N ARG A 30 13.76 14.65 -12.55
CA ARG A 30 13.60 15.61 -11.45
C ARG A 30 12.93 14.96 -10.26
N VAL A 31 13.40 15.26 -9.08
CA VAL A 31 12.65 14.99 -7.85
C VAL A 31 11.52 16.02 -7.82
N HIS A 32 10.29 15.54 -7.74
CA HIS A 32 9.14 16.45 -7.75
C HIS A 32 9.03 17.16 -6.38
N GLU A 33 8.82 18.47 -6.43
CA GLU A 33 8.53 19.27 -5.25
C GLU A 33 7.05 19.57 -5.23
N TYR A 34 6.43 19.44 -4.08
CA TYR A 34 5.00 19.66 -3.87
C TYR A 34 4.80 20.83 -2.93
N ASP A 35 4.06 21.84 -3.36
CA ASP A 35 3.77 23.04 -2.56
C ASP A 35 2.64 22.81 -1.56
N ASP A 36 1.87 21.73 -1.72
CA ASP A 36 0.67 21.44 -0.97
C ASP A 36 0.84 20.40 0.13
N ILE A 37 2.09 20.06 0.47
CA ILE A 37 2.37 19.13 1.57
C ILE A 37 2.84 19.89 2.81
N ASP A 38 2.53 19.32 3.98
CA ASP A 38 2.86 19.91 5.28
C ASP A 38 3.99 19.13 5.95
N GLU A 39 5.22 19.29 5.42
CA GLU A 39 6.40 18.59 5.95
C GLU A 39 6.69 18.96 7.39
N SER A 40 6.59 20.25 7.75
CA SER A 40 6.87 20.69 9.11
C SER A 40 5.89 20.13 10.11
N GLY A 41 4.59 20.17 9.80
CA GLY A 41 3.56 19.59 10.66
C GLY A 41 3.71 18.06 10.78
N ALA A 42 4.14 17.39 9.71
CA ALA A 42 4.41 15.95 9.76
C ALA A 42 5.61 15.66 10.69
N ALA A 43 6.68 16.46 10.60
CA ALA A 43 7.86 16.31 11.45
C ALA A 43 7.52 16.53 12.93
N ASP A 44 6.74 17.57 13.24
CA ASP A 44 6.29 17.85 14.59
C ASP A 44 5.44 16.70 15.14
N ARG A 45 4.51 16.17 14.31
CA ARG A 45 3.67 15.05 14.71
C ARG A 45 4.48 13.79 14.97
N ILE A 46 5.46 13.49 14.14
CA ILE A 46 6.37 12.35 14.35
C ILE A 46 7.14 12.54 15.67
N ALA A 47 7.66 13.74 15.93
CA ALA A 47 8.37 14.03 17.17
C ALA A 47 7.48 13.80 18.41
N GLU A 48 6.21 14.26 18.37
CA GLU A 48 5.24 14.02 19.43
C GLU A 48 5.01 12.51 19.68
N LEU A 49 4.78 11.77 18.61
CA LEU A 49 4.52 10.32 18.68
C LEU A 49 5.71 9.57 19.28
N LEU A 50 6.93 9.99 18.93
CA LEU A 50 8.16 9.36 19.40
C LEU A 50 8.59 9.82 20.79
N ALA A 51 8.01 10.90 21.32
CA ALA A 51 8.35 11.41 22.66
C ALA A 51 7.88 10.48 23.80
N GLY A 52 6.93 9.58 23.55
CA GLY A 52 6.45 8.62 24.52
C GLY A 52 7.48 7.52 24.82
N GLU A 53 7.24 6.76 25.89
CA GLU A 53 8.13 5.67 26.29
C GLU A 53 8.35 4.64 25.19
N ASP A 54 7.31 4.37 24.42
CA ASP A 54 7.34 3.42 23.31
C ASP A 54 8.19 3.91 22.14
N GLY A 55 8.31 5.22 21.96
CA GLY A 55 9.08 5.80 20.87
C GLY A 55 10.56 5.44 20.86
N ARG A 56 11.12 5.11 22.02
CA ARG A 56 12.53 4.69 22.14
C ARG A 56 12.81 3.35 21.47
N ARG A 57 11.79 2.51 21.33
CA ARG A 57 11.89 1.17 20.72
C ARG A 57 11.34 1.13 19.31
N GLY A 58 10.90 2.28 18.82
CA GLY A 58 10.14 2.37 17.57
C GLY A 58 8.65 2.19 17.83
N LEU A 59 7.83 2.73 16.97
CA LEU A 59 6.39 2.78 17.14
C LEU A 59 5.70 2.30 15.87
N THR A 60 4.76 1.37 16.02
CA THR A 60 3.82 1.04 14.96
C THR A 60 2.62 1.98 15.10
N LEU A 61 2.38 2.79 14.11
CA LEU A 61 1.31 3.80 14.16
C LEU A 61 -0.07 3.15 14.22
N ARG A 62 -0.93 3.75 15.03
CA ARG A 62 -2.37 3.44 14.98
C ARG A 62 -2.93 3.93 13.65
N PRO A 63 -4.02 3.31 13.15
CA PRO A 63 -4.62 3.74 11.87
C PRO A 63 -4.93 5.23 11.79
N ALA A 64 -5.41 5.84 12.88
CA ALA A 64 -5.72 7.29 12.89
C ALA A 64 -4.45 8.15 12.73
N ASP A 65 -3.35 7.78 13.40
CA ASP A 65 -2.08 8.52 13.28
C ASP A 65 -1.49 8.37 11.87
N ALA A 66 -1.58 7.16 11.30
CA ALA A 66 -1.12 6.91 9.94
C ALA A 66 -1.96 7.72 8.92
N HIS A 67 -3.28 7.77 9.10
CA HIS A 67 -4.20 8.57 8.27
C HIS A 67 -3.82 10.05 8.32
N GLU A 68 -3.60 10.58 9.54
CA GLU A 68 -3.20 11.96 9.73
C GLU A 68 -1.89 12.29 9.03
N LEU A 69 -0.85 11.45 9.25
CA LEU A 69 0.47 11.68 8.66
C LEU A 69 0.43 11.62 7.13
N LEU A 70 -0.21 10.61 6.55
CA LEU A 70 -0.33 10.48 5.11
C LEU A 70 -1.12 11.64 4.50
N GLY A 71 -2.14 12.12 5.23
CA GLY A 71 -2.92 13.29 4.82
C GLY A 71 -2.07 14.56 4.71
N ARG A 72 -1.09 14.75 5.59
CA ARG A 72 -0.17 15.90 5.53
C ARG A 72 0.69 15.89 4.25
N TYR A 73 0.91 14.71 3.68
CA TYR A 73 1.61 14.55 2.40
C TYR A 73 0.67 14.48 1.21
N GLY A 74 -0.63 14.77 1.40
CA GLY A 74 -1.62 14.74 0.33
C GLY A 74 -1.96 13.35 -0.17
N ILE A 75 -1.58 12.29 0.57
CA ILE A 75 -1.87 10.92 0.18
C ILE A 75 -3.26 10.54 0.68
N PRO A 76 -4.24 10.34 -0.23
CA PRO A 76 -5.61 10.04 0.20
C PRO A 76 -5.70 8.63 0.77
N VAL A 77 -6.18 8.53 2.00
CA VAL A 77 -6.43 7.25 2.68
C VAL A 77 -7.93 7.14 2.93
N ARG A 78 -8.52 6.01 2.56
CA ARG A 78 -9.94 5.77 2.84
C ARG A 78 -10.16 5.73 4.35
N GLU A 79 -11.04 6.59 4.82
CA GLU A 79 -11.36 6.69 6.23
C GLU A 79 -12.01 5.40 6.72
N ALA A 80 -11.59 4.95 7.89
CA ALA A 80 -12.20 3.83 8.60
C ALA A 80 -12.84 4.39 9.87
N LEU A 81 -14.15 4.25 10.00
CA LEU A 81 -14.90 4.77 11.14
C LEU A 81 -15.10 3.68 12.19
N PRO A 82 -14.81 3.97 13.48
CA PRO A 82 -15.04 2.98 14.54
C PRO A 82 -16.50 2.54 14.62
N ALA A 83 -16.72 1.27 14.90
CA ALA A 83 -18.05 0.67 14.98
C ALA A 83 -18.14 -0.19 16.26
N PRO A 84 -18.20 0.44 17.45
CA PRO A 84 -18.25 -0.30 18.71
C PRO A 84 -19.51 -1.12 18.92
N GLY A 85 -20.54 -0.91 18.09
CA GLY A 85 -21.76 -1.67 18.10
C GLY A 85 -22.41 -1.71 16.73
N PRO A 86 -23.43 -2.54 16.52
CA PRO A 86 -24.09 -2.65 15.21
C PRO A 86 -24.78 -1.34 14.77
N ASP A 87 -25.36 -0.59 15.69
CA ASP A 87 -26.00 0.70 15.34
C ASP A 87 -24.96 1.74 14.91
N GLU A 88 -23.82 1.79 15.58
CA GLU A 88 -22.70 2.65 15.20
C GLU A 88 -22.11 2.24 13.85
N ALA A 89 -22.08 0.92 13.58
CA ALA A 89 -21.65 0.41 12.26
C ALA A 89 -22.58 0.93 11.16
N VAL A 90 -23.88 0.87 11.39
CA VAL A 90 -24.88 1.37 10.43
C VAL A 90 -24.75 2.89 10.24
N ALA A 91 -24.56 3.64 11.32
CA ALA A 91 -24.36 5.08 11.24
C ALA A 91 -23.10 5.43 10.44
N ALA A 92 -22.02 4.71 10.69
CA ALA A 92 -20.76 4.86 9.93
C ALA A 92 -20.98 4.57 8.44
N ALA A 93 -21.69 3.47 8.12
CA ALA A 93 -21.97 3.10 6.74
C ALA A 93 -22.83 4.13 6.01
N ARG A 94 -23.79 4.74 6.71
CA ARG A 94 -24.61 5.81 6.13
C ARG A 94 -23.77 7.06 5.81
N THR A 95 -22.80 7.37 6.67
CA THR A 95 -21.87 8.49 6.44
C THR A 95 -20.96 8.22 5.22
N LEU A 96 -20.41 6.99 5.13
CA LEU A 96 -19.45 6.62 4.07
C LEU A 96 -20.14 6.32 2.73
N GLY A 97 -21.38 5.84 2.78
CA GLY A 97 -22.11 5.36 1.59
C GLY A 97 -21.85 3.88 1.33
N TYR A 98 -22.95 3.12 1.11
CA TYR A 98 -22.83 1.72 0.74
C TYR A 98 -22.35 1.56 -0.70
N PRO A 99 -21.65 0.46 -1.07
CA PRO A 99 -21.29 -0.66 -0.21
C PRO A 99 -20.10 -0.34 0.70
N VAL A 100 -20.00 -1.05 1.82
CA VAL A 100 -18.93 -0.88 2.80
C VAL A 100 -18.22 -2.20 3.11
N ALA A 101 -17.07 -2.09 3.75
CA ALA A 101 -16.36 -3.20 4.37
C ALA A 101 -16.44 -3.08 5.89
N LEU A 102 -16.57 -4.21 6.57
CA LEU A 102 -16.48 -4.32 8.03
C LEU A 102 -15.19 -5.08 8.35
N LYS A 103 -14.35 -4.52 9.20
CA LYS A 103 -13.03 -5.07 9.50
C LYS A 103 -12.77 -5.06 10.99
N THR A 104 -12.11 -6.10 11.51
CA THR A 104 -11.54 -6.05 12.86
C THR A 104 -10.17 -5.36 12.81
N THR A 105 -9.86 -4.59 13.86
CA THR A 105 -8.52 -4.04 14.05
C THR A 105 -7.77 -4.73 15.21
N ALA A 106 -8.33 -5.79 15.75
CA ALA A 106 -7.68 -6.60 16.79
C ALA A 106 -6.32 -7.10 16.29
N PRO A 107 -5.24 -6.93 17.07
CA PRO A 107 -3.89 -7.27 16.59
C PRO A 107 -3.73 -8.71 16.09
N HIS A 108 -4.40 -9.67 16.73
CA HIS A 108 -4.29 -11.10 16.38
C HIS A 108 -5.05 -11.48 15.10
N LEU A 109 -5.97 -10.62 14.63
CA LEU A 109 -6.76 -10.85 13.42
C LEU A 109 -6.42 -9.84 12.32
N ARG A 110 -5.66 -8.82 12.65
CA ARG A 110 -5.26 -7.78 11.72
C ARG A 110 -4.42 -8.40 10.61
N HIS A 111 -4.75 -8.09 9.37
CA HIS A 111 -4.11 -8.61 8.15
C HIS A 111 -4.33 -10.12 7.94
N ARG A 112 -5.26 -10.72 8.70
CA ARG A 112 -5.60 -12.14 8.55
C ARG A 112 -7.00 -12.28 7.93
N ALA A 113 -7.13 -11.84 6.68
CA ALA A 113 -8.37 -11.98 5.92
C ALA A 113 -8.77 -13.45 5.75
N ASP A 114 -7.79 -14.35 5.74
CA ASP A 114 -7.97 -15.80 5.69
C ASP A 114 -8.76 -16.34 6.90
N LEU A 115 -8.68 -15.65 8.04
CA LEU A 115 -9.44 -16.02 9.24
C LEU A 115 -10.86 -15.43 9.25
N GLY A 116 -11.22 -14.59 8.27
CA GLY A 116 -12.56 -14.01 8.18
C GLY A 116 -12.77 -12.73 8.99
N GLY A 117 -11.69 -12.08 9.43
CA GLY A 117 -11.74 -10.81 10.15
C GLY A 117 -12.14 -9.60 9.29
N VAL A 118 -12.41 -9.84 8.02
CA VAL A 118 -12.81 -8.81 7.04
C VAL A 118 -14.03 -9.30 6.28
N ARG A 119 -15.06 -8.46 6.19
CA ARG A 119 -16.26 -8.69 5.39
C ARG A 119 -16.37 -7.57 4.36
N LEU A 120 -16.38 -7.92 3.09
CA LEU A 120 -16.36 -6.95 1.97
C LEU A 120 -17.71 -6.87 1.27
N ASP A 121 -17.92 -5.82 0.52
CA ASP A 121 -19.07 -5.64 -0.39
C ASP A 121 -20.42 -5.72 0.32
N LEU A 122 -20.50 -5.20 1.54
CA LEU A 122 -21.76 -5.15 2.29
C LEU A 122 -22.63 -4.04 1.67
N ALA A 123 -23.68 -4.46 0.96
CA ALA A 123 -24.44 -3.59 0.08
C ALA A 123 -25.50 -2.75 0.81
N ASP A 124 -25.90 -3.17 2.00
CA ASP A 124 -27.00 -2.53 2.73
C ASP A 124 -26.91 -2.80 4.23
N GLU A 125 -27.83 -2.18 4.98
CA GLU A 125 -27.88 -2.29 6.44
C GLU A 125 -28.07 -3.73 6.91
N GLU A 126 -28.94 -4.50 6.22
CA GLU A 126 -29.21 -5.88 6.62
C GLU A 126 -27.95 -6.75 6.53
N GLN A 127 -27.22 -6.64 5.41
CA GLN A 127 -25.97 -7.36 5.22
C GLN A 127 -24.91 -6.94 6.24
N LEU A 128 -24.83 -5.65 6.54
CA LEU A 128 -23.89 -5.12 7.52
C LEU A 128 -24.20 -5.66 8.93
N ARG A 129 -25.46 -5.62 9.35
CA ARG A 129 -25.87 -6.12 10.67
C ARG A 129 -25.58 -7.62 10.80
N ARG A 130 -25.88 -8.38 9.76
CA ARG A 130 -25.61 -9.84 9.72
C ARG A 130 -24.10 -10.09 9.83
N ALA A 131 -23.28 -9.38 9.03
CA ALA A 131 -21.83 -9.51 9.07
C ALA A 131 -21.26 -9.15 10.46
N TYR A 132 -21.80 -8.10 11.08
CA TYR A 132 -21.40 -7.66 12.42
C TYR A 132 -21.65 -8.76 13.46
N GLN A 133 -22.85 -9.34 13.42
CA GLN A 133 -23.24 -10.43 14.32
C GLN A 133 -22.32 -11.65 14.12
N GLU A 134 -22.11 -12.06 12.86
CA GLU A 134 -21.22 -13.19 12.54
C GLU A 134 -19.79 -12.95 13.04
N LEU A 135 -19.28 -11.73 12.84
CA LEU A 135 -17.93 -11.37 13.27
C LEU A 135 -17.78 -11.51 14.78
N THR A 136 -18.76 -11.00 15.53
CA THR A 136 -18.73 -11.03 16.99
C THR A 136 -18.96 -12.45 17.53
N ASP A 137 -19.85 -13.23 16.90
CA ASP A 137 -20.10 -14.61 17.30
C ASP A 137 -18.87 -15.51 17.11
N LEU A 138 -18.09 -15.25 16.05
CA LEU A 138 -16.93 -16.08 15.72
C LEU A 138 -15.67 -15.69 16.49
N PHE A 139 -15.47 -14.41 16.75
CA PHE A 139 -14.13 -13.94 17.18
C PHE A 139 -14.10 -13.19 18.51
N GLY A 140 -15.24 -12.80 19.05
CA GLY A 140 -15.29 -12.15 20.36
C GLY A 140 -16.06 -10.84 20.39
N SER A 141 -16.00 -10.18 21.53
CA SER A 141 -16.78 -8.97 21.77
C SER A 141 -16.29 -7.79 20.92
N PRO A 142 -17.15 -6.81 20.64
CA PRO A 142 -16.72 -5.60 19.94
C PRO A 142 -15.57 -4.87 20.60
N ALA A 143 -15.48 -4.88 21.93
CA ALA A 143 -14.38 -4.25 22.66
C ALA A 143 -13.03 -4.90 22.33
N GLU A 144 -13.03 -6.21 22.16
CA GLU A 144 -11.83 -6.97 21.79
C GLU A 144 -11.48 -6.81 20.31
N LEU A 145 -12.50 -6.87 19.48
CA LEU A 145 -12.33 -6.85 18.01
C LEU A 145 -12.05 -5.46 17.46
N ARG A 146 -12.53 -4.41 18.13
CA ARG A 146 -12.42 -3.02 17.70
C ARG A 146 -12.82 -2.88 16.22
N PRO A 147 -14.09 -3.21 15.87
CA PRO A 147 -14.49 -3.18 14.47
C PRO A 147 -14.48 -1.77 13.90
N VAL A 148 -14.20 -1.68 12.60
CA VAL A 148 -14.32 -0.44 11.84
C VAL A 148 -15.12 -0.69 10.58
N VAL A 149 -15.80 0.35 10.10
CA VAL A 149 -16.49 0.35 8.80
C VAL A 149 -15.71 1.26 7.85
N GLN A 150 -15.49 0.81 6.64
CA GLN A 150 -14.73 1.53 5.62
C GLN A 150 -15.46 1.46 4.29
N GLY A 151 -15.46 2.58 3.54
CA GLY A 151 -16.05 2.58 2.20
C GLY A 151 -15.27 1.67 1.24
N MET A 152 -16.00 0.97 0.37
CA MET A 152 -15.36 0.15 -0.68
C MET A 152 -14.66 1.06 -1.69
N VAL A 153 -13.56 0.56 -2.25
CA VAL A 153 -12.89 1.22 -3.38
C VAL A 153 -13.31 0.53 -4.67
N PRO A 154 -13.38 1.27 -5.79
CA PRO A 154 -13.61 0.64 -7.09
C PRO A 154 -12.56 -0.44 -7.37
N ARG A 155 -12.93 -1.46 -8.09
CA ARG A 155 -11.99 -2.52 -8.48
C ARG A 155 -10.90 -1.94 -9.38
N GLY A 156 -9.69 -2.36 -9.13
CA GLY A 156 -8.52 -1.93 -9.87
C GLY A 156 -7.39 -2.93 -9.71
N VAL A 157 -6.18 -2.49 -9.99
CA VAL A 157 -4.99 -3.30 -9.75
C VAL A 157 -4.37 -2.83 -8.44
N ASP A 158 -4.36 -3.70 -7.46
CA ASP A 158 -3.82 -3.38 -6.14
C ASP A 158 -2.29 -3.36 -6.20
N THR A 159 -1.70 -2.28 -5.73
CA THR A 159 -0.24 -2.10 -5.70
C THR A 159 0.24 -1.89 -4.27
N VAL A 160 1.52 -2.16 -4.06
CA VAL A 160 2.19 -1.92 -2.77
C VAL A 160 3.41 -1.05 -3.01
N VAL A 161 3.49 0.05 -2.29
CA VAL A 161 4.69 0.89 -2.19
C VAL A 161 5.19 0.77 -0.75
N ARG A 162 6.48 0.47 -0.60
CA ARG A 162 7.11 0.42 0.72
C ARG A 162 8.37 1.28 0.73
N ALA A 163 8.58 1.97 1.83
CA ALA A 163 9.83 2.69 2.07
C ALA A 163 10.42 2.19 3.39
N VAL A 164 11.69 1.83 3.35
CA VAL A 164 12.39 1.31 4.53
C VAL A 164 13.77 1.94 4.63
N ILE A 165 14.30 2.01 5.84
CA ILE A 165 15.71 2.37 6.05
C ILE A 165 16.48 1.06 6.21
N ASP A 166 17.28 0.74 5.20
CA ASP A 166 18.12 -0.45 5.21
C ASP A 166 19.48 -0.09 5.81
N PRO A 167 20.00 -0.89 6.74
CA PRO A 167 21.28 -0.55 7.41
C PRO A 167 22.48 -0.43 6.46
N ALA A 168 22.47 -1.12 5.34
CA ALA A 168 23.59 -1.11 4.38
C ALA A 168 23.36 -0.15 3.21
N ALA A 169 22.11 -0.07 2.73
CA ALA A 169 21.78 0.70 1.51
C ALA A 169 21.19 2.08 1.79
N GLY A 170 20.74 2.34 3.03
CA GLY A 170 20.04 3.60 3.34
C GLY A 170 18.56 3.53 3.03
N ALA A 171 17.98 4.64 2.60
CA ALA A 171 16.54 4.71 2.33
C ALA A 171 16.22 4.03 1.01
N VAL A 172 15.38 3.00 1.06
CA VAL A 172 15.00 2.16 -0.10
C VAL A 172 13.49 2.23 -0.31
N LEU A 173 13.10 2.53 -1.54
CA LEU A 173 11.72 2.45 -2.01
C LEU A 173 11.53 1.16 -2.78
N SER A 174 10.43 0.47 -2.54
CA SER A 174 10.06 -0.71 -3.34
C SER A 174 8.63 -0.59 -3.86
N PHE A 175 8.39 -1.23 -5.01
CA PHE A 175 7.09 -1.24 -5.70
C PHE A 175 6.80 -2.63 -6.22
N GLY A 176 5.55 -3.06 -6.07
CA GLY A 176 5.05 -4.32 -6.63
C GLY A 176 3.54 -4.36 -6.66
N LEU A 177 2.96 -5.40 -7.24
CA LEU A 177 1.52 -5.63 -7.09
C LEU A 177 1.26 -6.30 -5.75
N ALA A 178 0.09 -6.03 -5.19
CA ALA A 178 -0.36 -6.69 -3.97
C ALA A 178 -0.89 -8.10 -4.28
N GLY A 179 -0.89 -8.94 -3.27
CA GLY A 179 -1.49 -10.27 -3.33
C GLY A 179 -0.47 -11.40 -3.26
N ALA A 180 -0.96 -12.55 -2.83
CA ALA A 180 -0.14 -13.73 -2.54
C ALA A 180 0.73 -14.18 -3.72
N ALA A 181 0.20 -14.10 -4.95
CA ALA A 181 0.96 -14.50 -6.14
C ALA A 181 2.19 -13.61 -6.35
N SER A 182 2.03 -12.30 -6.24
CA SER A 182 3.15 -11.36 -6.39
C SER A 182 4.18 -11.54 -5.28
N GLU A 183 3.72 -11.75 -4.06
CA GLU A 183 4.60 -11.99 -2.90
C GLU A 183 5.38 -13.29 -3.07
N LEU A 184 4.70 -14.37 -3.47
CA LEU A 184 5.32 -15.68 -3.67
C LEU A 184 6.39 -15.63 -4.76
N LEU A 185 6.12 -14.89 -5.84
CA LEU A 185 7.05 -14.77 -6.97
C LEU A 185 8.15 -13.74 -6.75
N GLY A 186 8.06 -12.95 -5.68
CA GLY A 186 9.04 -11.91 -5.37
C GLY A 186 9.12 -10.83 -6.45
N ASP A 187 7.98 -10.50 -7.07
CA ASP A 187 7.94 -9.55 -8.19
C ASP A 187 7.90 -8.10 -7.68
N THR A 188 9.06 -7.63 -7.24
CA THR A 188 9.22 -6.31 -6.62
C THR A 188 10.44 -5.60 -7.19
N GLY A 189 10.25 -4.36 -7.60
CA GLY A 189 11.33 -3.48 -8.01
C GLY A 189 11.80 -2.60 -6.84
N HIS A 190 13.04 -2.14 -6.88
CA HIS A 190 13.63 -1.33 -5.80
C HIS A 190 14.38 -0.12 -6.36
N ARG A 191 14.36 1.00 -5.62
CA ARG A 191 15.18 2.19 -5.91
C ARG A 191 15.67 2.81 -4.61
N LEU A 192 16.80 3.47 -4.66
CA LEU A 192 17.26 4.30 -3.53
C LEU A 192 16.50 5.62 -3.53
N ILE A 193 16.19 6.13 -2.35
CA ILE A 193 15.55 7.44 -2.18
C ILE A 193 16.65 8.52 -2.07
N PRO A 194 16.50 9.68 -2.71
CA PRO A 194 15.31 10.19 -3.40
C PRO A 194 15.12 9.60 -4.80
N VAL A 195 13.88 9.55 -5.27
CA VAL A 195 13.51 8.95 -6.56
C VAL A 195 13.04 10.06 -7.50
N THR A 196 13.60 10.13 -8.68
CA THR A 196 13.16 11.08 -9.72
C THR A 196 11.93 10.54 -10.45
N ASP A 197 11.24 11.42 -11.17
CA ASP A 197 10.09 11.06 -11.99
C ASP A 197 10.42 9.95 -13.00
N ARG A 198 11.61 10.01 -13.61
CA ARG A 198 12.06 8.97 -14.56
C ARG A 198 12.33 7.63 -13.86
N GLU A 199 12.93 7.69 -12.70
CA GLU A 199 13.19 6.49 -11.90
C GLU A 199 11.88 5.86 -11.40
N ALA A 200 10.92 6.66 -11.06
CA ALA A 200 9.58 6.17 -10.70
C ALA A 200 8.93 5.42 -11.86
N UNK A 201 8.94 5.89 -12.91
CA UNK A 201 8.50 5.36 -13.95
C UNK A 201 9.05 4.19 -14.25
N SER A 202 10.40 4.13 -14.35
CA SER A 202 11.21 2.94 -14.55
C SER A 202 10.91 1.86 -13.50
N LEU A 203 10.78 2.25 -12.24
CA LEU A 203 10.46 1.34 -11.14
C LEU A 203 9.13 0.60 -11.40
N VAL A 204 8.07 1.36 -11.73
CA VAL A 204 6.75 0.78 -11.99
C VAL A 204 6.81 -0.21 -13.17
N ARG A 205 7.61 0.09 -14.20
CA ARG A 205 7.75 -0.78 -15.38
C ARG A 205 8.68 -1.97 -15.18
N SER A 206 9.49 -1.97 -14.11
CA SER A 206 10.53 -2.98 -13.91
C SER A 206 9.98 -4.31 -13.41
N ILE A 207 8.79 -4.34 -12.84
CA ILE A 207 8.18 -5.59 -12.34
C ILE A 207 7.61 -6.40 -13.51
N ARG A 208 7.66 -7.72 -13.40
CA ARG A 208 7.17 -8.62 -14.47
C ARG A 208 5.68 -8.48 -14.70
N THR A 209 4.94 -8.13 -13.64
CA THR A 209 3.49 -7.94 -13.69
C THR A 209 3.07 -6.55 -14.16
N ALA A 210 4.00 -5.65 -14.47
CA ALA A 210 3.71 -4.30 -14.96
C ALA A 210 2.67 -4.24 -16.09
N PRO A 211 2.64 -5.20 -17.05
CA PRO A 211 1.61 -5.16 -18.12
C PRO A 211 0.17 -5.07 -17.60
N LEU A 212 -0.11 -5.57 -16.39
CA LEU A 212 -1.45 -5.45 -15.80
C LEU A 212 -1.85 -3.99 -15.55
N LEU A 213 -0.87 -3.11 -15.34
CA LEU A 213 -1.10 -1.67 -15.16
C LEU A 213 -1.29 -0.93 -16.47
N PHE A 214 -0.77 -1.47 -17.56
CA PHE A 214 -0.72 -0.79 -18.86
C PHE A 214 -1.63 -1.42 -19.93
N GLY A 215 -2.61 -2.21 -19.49
CA GLY A 215 -3.59 -2.83 -20.37
C GLY A 215 -3.17 -4.21 -20.88
N TRP A 216 -3.54 -5.25 -20.15
CA TRP A 216 -3.24 -6.63 -20.49
C TRP A 216 -4.48 -7.33 -21.03
N ARG A 217 -4.36 -7.95 -22.21
CA ARG A 217 -5.44 -8.73 -22.87
C ARG A 217 -6.76 -7.96 -22.98
N GLY A 218 -6.67 -6.68 -23.34
CA GLY A 218 -7.86 -5.86 -23.58
C GLY A 218 -8.43 -5.16 -22.37
N SER A 219 -7.83 -5.32 -21.19
CA SER A 219 -8.20 -4.49 -20.03
C SER A 219 -7.73 -3.05 -20.27
N ALA A 220 -8.48 -2.09 -19.76
CA ALA A 220 -8.05 -0.70 -19.81
C ALA A 220 -6.80 -0.49 -18.94
N PRO A 221 -5.87 0.38 -19.37
CA PRO A 221 -4.79 0.80 -18.47
C PRO A 221 -5.34 1.53 -17.26
N VAL A 222 -4.68 1.42 -16.13
CA VAL A 222 -5.01 2.16 -14.90
C VAL A 222 -4.29 3.51 -14.87
#